data_4f728edad0117b3eb97a6d8e69813e49
#
_entry.id   4f728edad0117b3eb97a6d8e69813e49
#
_cell.length_a   1.000
_cell.length_b   1.000
_cell.length_c   1.000
_cell.angle_alpha   90.00
_cell.angle_beta   90.00
_cell.angle_gamma   90.00
#
_symmetry.space_group_name_H-M   'P 1'
#
loop_
_entity.id
_entity.type
_entity.pdbx_description
1 polymer ?
#
loop_
_entity_poly.entity_id
_entity_poly.type
_entity_poly.pdbx_seq_one_letter_code
_entity_poly.pdbx_strand_id
1 'polypeptide(L)'
;MPKTLNSLMKHLRDSDIDINGSGQKRRLKNIGYYHGYKGYRFAGTASNKLPLTDFSQVVALYDFDTQLKTLFYSRVMAIETALKNYTLEAVLRDAKSEAFEDIWRTSLTDYRSCSGRSYREAWERRQRLRSKIDGIIFDYRKRPVIGHFRDADKDTPIWAIFEVMTLGNFGAFYDCLDRRAKTAIVRDLGMPTNLESELRLKDIIFALKDF
;
A
#
# COMPACT_ATOMS: atom_id res chain seq x y z
N MET A 1 11.51 -24.21 -18.63
CA MET A 1 12.76 -23.49 -18.97
C MET A 1 12.51 -21.98 -18.90
N PRO A 2 13.45 -21.18 -18.39
CA PRO A 2 13.31 -19.74 -18.41
C PRO A 2 13.26 -19.25 -19.87
N LYS A 3 12.32 -18.37 -20.19
CA LYS A 3 12.15 -17.86 -21.56
C LYS A 3 13.20 -16.79 -21.84
N THR A 4 13.98 -16.98 -22.91
CA THR A 4 14.87 -15.93 -23.44
C THR A 4 14.02 -14.79 -24.06
N LEU A 5 14.61 -13.63 -24.27
CA LEU A 5 13.91 -12.51 -24.91
C LEU A 5 13.37 -12.86 -26.31
N ASN A 6 14.12 -13.66 -27.08
CA ASN A 6 13.65 -14.16 -28.38
C ASN A 6 12.46 -15.11 -28.25
N SER A 7 12.47 -16.00 -27.25
CA SER A 7 11.33 -16.89 -27.00
C SER A 7 10.11 -16.14 -26.47
N LEU A 8 10.30 -15.01 -25.78
CA LEU A 8 9.21 -14.12 -25.40
C LEU A 8 8.61 -13.40 -26.60
N MET A 9 9.43 -12.91 -27.53
CA MET A 9 8.93 -12.32 -28.78
C MET A 9 8.15 -13.34 -29.61
N LYS A 10 8.65 -14.59 -29.71
CA LYS A 10 7.90 -15.68 -30.37
C LYS A 10 6.56 -15.90 -29.66
N HIS A 11 6.55 -15.99 -28.36
CA HIS A 11 5.32 -16.18 -27.59
C HIS A 11 4.30 -15.04 -27.75
N LEU A 12 4.75 -13.80 -27.91
CA LEU A 12 3.87 -12.67 -28.23
C LEU A 12 3.22 -12.86 -29.59
N ARG A 13 3.99 -13.21 -30.62
CA ARG A 13 3.45 -13.52 -31.95
C ARG A 13 2.48 -14.72 -31.96
N ASP A 14 2.81 -15.78 -31.21
CA ASP A 14 1.92 -16.93 -30.99
C ASP A 14 0.62 -16.55 -30.21
N SER A 15 0.57 -15.35 -29.62
CA SER A 15 -0.58 -14.76 -28.91
C SER A 15 -1.25 -13.61 -29.67
N ASP A 16 -1.05 -13.55 -30.99
CA ASP A 16 -1.60 -12.55 -31.90
C ASP A 16 -1.11 -11.11 -31.67
N ILE A 17 0.08 -10.93 -31.08
CA ILE A 17 0.74 -9.64 -30.95
C ILE A 17 1.94 -9.58 -31.87
N ASP A 18 1.85 -8.79 -32.92
CA ASP A 18 3.00 -8.57 -33.82
C ASP A 18 4.11 -7.80 -33.05
N ILE A 19 5.32 -8.37 -33.12
CA ILE A 19 6.51 -7.79 -32.49
C ILE A 19 7.73 -8.15 -33.35
N ASN A 20 8.41 -7.11 -33.86
CA ASN A 20 9.51 -7.27 -34.82
C ASN A 20 10.66 -6.28 -34.54
N GLY A 21 11.83 -6.64 -35.04
CA GLY A 21 13.00 -5.79 -35.04
C GLY A 21 13.69 -5.62 -33.66
N SER A 22 14.87 -5.04 -33.69
CA SER A 22 15.73 -4.84 -32.52
C SER A 22 15.21 -3.75 -31.58
N GLY A 23 14.49 -2.75 -32.11
CA GLY A 23 13.90 -1.66 -31.35
C GLY A 23 12.81 -2.17 -30.40
N GLN A 24 11.83 -2.92 -30.93
CA GLN A 24 10.76 -3.51 -30.11
C GLN A 24 11.31 -4.55 -29.14
N LYS A 25 12.32 -5.35 -29.55
CA LYS A 25 13.02 -6.27 -28.65
C LYS A 25 13.64 -5.54 -27.45
N ARG A 26 14.31 -4.40 -27.71
CA ARG A 26 14.88 -3.56 -26.62
C ARG A 26 13.79 -2.99 -25.73
N ARG A 27 12.69 -2.52 -26.32
CA ARG A 27 11.56 -1.98 -25.56
C ARG A 27 10.93 -3.06 -24.67
N LEU A 28 10.70 -4.28 -25.18
CA LEU A 28 10.22 -5.42 -24.41
C LEU A 28 11.14 -5.75 -23.23
N LYS A 29 12.47 -5.67 -23.42
CA LYS A 29 13.45 -5.86 -22.34
C LYS A 29 13.29 -4.80 -21.25
N ASN A 30 13.09 -3.53 -21.64
CA ASN A 30 13.00 -2.40 -20.69
C ASN A 30 11.71 -2.42 -19.88
N ILE A 31 10.56 -2.67 -20.51
CA ILE A 31 9.26 -2.67 -19.82
C ILE A 31 8.95 -4.02 -19.13
N GLY A 32 9.64 -5.08 -19.54
CA GLY A 32 9.45 -6.44 -19.04
C GLY A 32 8.19 -7.12 -19.56
N TYR A 33 8.20 -8.44 -19.53
CA TYR A 33 7.08 -9.26 -20.00
C TYR A 33 5.86 -9.19 -19.06
N TYR A 34 6.09 -9.29 -17.75
CA TYR A 34 5.01 -9.31 -16.78
C TYR A 34 4.40 -7.94 -16.56
N HIS A 35 5.22 -6.93 -16.30
CA HIS A 35 4.74 -5.57 -16.02
C HIS A 35 4.33 -4.82 -17.30
N GLY A 36 5.03 -5.03 -18.41
CA GLY A 36 4.70 -4.41 -19.67
C GLY A 36 3.55 -5.10 -20.40
N TYR A 37 3.77 -6.32 -20.89
CA TYR A 37 2.75 -6.98 -21.73
C TYR A 37 1.59 -7.59 -20.92
N LYS A 38 1.90 -8.46 -19.92
CA LYS A 38 0.84 -9.13 -19.17
C LYS A 38 -0.04 -8.16 -18.37
N GLY A 39 0.57 -7.11 -17.82
CA GLY A 39 -0.16 -6.09 -17.06
C GLY A 39 -1.21 -5.37 -17.89
N TYR A 40 -0.96 -5.17 -19.18
CA TYR A 40 -1.86 -4.41 -20.07
C TYR A 40 -2.68 -5.31 -21.01
N ARG A 41 -2.63 -6.62 -20.86
CA ARG A 41 -3.39 -7.54 -21.71
C ARG A 41 -4.89 -7.53 -21.44
N PHE A 42 -5.29 -7.21 -20.21
CA PHE A 42 -6.67 -7.26 -19.75
C PHE A 42 -7.03 -5.95 -19.05
N ALA A 43 -8.28 -5.53 -19.19
CA ALA A 43 -8.84 -4.37 -18.49
C ALA A 43 -9.78 -4.84 -17.37
N GLY A 44 -9.35 -4.66 -16.11
CA GLY A 44 -10.15 -4.95 -14.91
C GLY A 44 -10.27 -6.44 -14.59
N THR A 45 -10.74 -7.28 -15.51
CA THR A 45 -10.94 -8.72 -15.30
C THR A 45 -10.23 -9.58 -16.34
N ALA A 46 -9.93 -10.82 -15.99
CA ALA A 46 -9.27 -11.79 -16.89
C ALA A 46 -10.10 -12.14 -18.14
N SER A 47 -11.39 -11.87 -18.15
CA SER A 47 -12.28 -12.06 -19.29
C SER A 47 -12.30 -10.89 -20.27
N ASN A 48 -11.86 -9.69 -19.84
CA ASN A 48 -11.86 -8.49 -20.67
C ASN A 48 -10.48 -8.29 -21.33
N LYS A 49 -10.18 -9.14 -22.33
CA LYS A 49 -8.94 -9.03 -23.10
C LYS A 49 -9.00 -7.81 -24.01
N LEU A 50 -7.98 -6.93 -23.93
CA LEU A 50 -7.85 -5.80 -24.85
C LEU A 50 -7.53 -6.27 -26.26
N PRO A 51 -8.12 -5.65 -27.31
CA PRO A 51 -7.96 -6.03 -28.70
C PRO A 51 -6.62 -5.53 -29.29
N LEU A 52 -5.52 -5.81 -28.59
CA LEU A 52 -4.18 -5.42 -29.01
C LEU A 52 -3.65 -6.45 -30.01
N THR A 53 -3.14 -5.96 -31.14
CA THR A 53 -2.59 -6.76 -32.23
C THR A 53 -1.13 -6.45 -32.51
N ASP A 54 -0.61 -5.32 -32.03
CA ASP A 54 0.78 -4.90 -32.22
C ASP A 54 1.41 -4.48 -30.89
N PHE A 55 2.68 -4.79 -30.73
CA PHE A 55 3.43 -4.47 -29.50
C PHE A 55 3.58 -2.95 -29.26
N SER A 56 3.54 -2.14 -30.32
CA SER A 56 3.54 -0.68 -30.16
C SER A 56 2.32 -0.16 -29.40
N GLN A 57 1.17 -0.82 -29.52
CA GLN A 57 -0.03 -0.48 -28.75
C GLN A 57 0.16 -0.79 -27.26
N VAL A 58 0.84 -1.91 -26.93
CA VAL A 58 1.21 -2.22 -25.53
C VAL A 58 2.16 -1.17 -24.99
N VAL A 59 3.14 -0.75 -25.78
CA VAL A 59 4.08 0.33 -25.41
C VAL A 59 3.34 1.65 -25.17
N ALA A 60 2.40 2.01 -26.03
CA ALA A 60 1.61 3.24 -25.87
C ALA A 60 0.80 3.23 -24.56
N LEU A 61 0.18 2.10 -24.21
CA LEU A 61 -0.53 1.95 -22.93
C LEU A 61 0.42 2.06 -21.73
N TYR A 62 1.58 1.43 -21.81
CA TYR A 62 2.60 1.53 -20.76
C TYR A 62 3.09 2.97 -20.59
N ASP A 63 3.35 3.66 -21.68
CA ASP A 63 3.84 5.05 -21.63
C ASP A 63 2.74 5.99 -21.11
N PHE A 64 1.48 5.78 -21.48
CA PHE A 64 0.32 6.51 -20.94
C PHE A 64 0.19 6.30 -19.41
N ASP A 65 0.20 5.06 -18.95
CA ASP A 65 0.12 4.72 -17.53
C ASP A 65 1.29 5.35 -16.73
N THR A 66 2.50 5.30 -17.29
CA THR A 66 3.69 5.90 -16.69
C THR A 66 3.56 7.43 -16.58
N GLN A 67 3.03 8.10 -17.62
CA GLN A 67 2.77 9.54 -17.58
C GLN A 67 1.69 9.88 -16.57
N LEU A 68 0.61 9.10 -16.51
CA LEU A 68 -0.47 9.26 -15.54
C LEU A 68 0.05 9.12 -14.10
N LYS A 69 0.84 8.10 -13.82
CA LYS A 69 1.51 7.91 -12.52
C LYS A 69 2.41 9.08 -12.16
N THR A 70 3.19 9.57 -13.12
CA THR A 70 4.05 10.75 -12.89
C THR A 70 3.23 11.99 -12.53
N LEU A 71 2.08 12.21 -13.18
CA LEU A 71 1.17 13.32 -12.90
C LEU A 71 0.60 13.26 -11.47
N PHE A 72 0.21 12.07 -11.01
CA PHE A 72 -0.42 11.91 -9.70
C PHE A 72 0.57 11.69 -8.56
N TYR A 73 1.82 11.28 -8.82
CA TYR A 73 2.77 10.87 -7.79
C TYR A 73 2.92 11.89 -6.65
N SER A 74 3.13 13.17 -6.96
CA SER A 74 3.29 14.22 -5.94
C SER A 74 2.02 14.39 -5.08
N ARG A 75 0.84 14.21 -5.66
CA ARG A 75 -0.43 14.29 -4.93
C ARG A 75 -0.66 13.09 -4.05
N VAL A 76 -0.33 11.89 -4.52
CA VAL A 76 -0.39 10.66 -3.72
C VAL A 76 0.53 10.76 -2.50
N MET A 77 1.77 11.25 -2.69
CA MET A 77 2.72 11.45 -1.58
C MET A 77 2.22 12.47 -0.56
N ALA A 78 1.63 13.57 -1.03
CA ALA A 78 1.05 14.58 -0.13
C ALA A 78 -0.14 14.02 0.68
N ILE A 79 -1.01 13.25 0.03
CA ILE A 79 -2.16 12.60 0.68
C ILE A 79 -1.67 11.55 1.68
N GLU A 80 -0.69 10.71 1.31
CA GLU A 80 -0.10 9.74 2.24
C GLU A 80 0.42 10.40 3.51
N THR A 81 1.22 11.46 3.35
CA THR A 81 1.78 12.22 4.47
C THR A 81 0.66 12.82 5.34
N ALA A 82 -0.35 13.45 4.73
CA ALA A 82 -1.47 14.01 5.45
C ALA A 82 -2.24 12.95 6.24
N LEU A 83 -2.59 11.82 5.61
CA LEU A 83 -3.33 10.74 6.26
C LEU A 83 -2.57 10.15 7.45
N LYS A 84 -1.25 9.95 7.31
CA LYS A 84 -0.41 9.50 8.42
C LYS A 84 -0.41 10.51 9.57
N ASN A 85 -0.26 11.81 9.29
CA ASN A 85 -0.22 12.85 10.30
C ASN A 85 -1.55 13.01 11.05
N TYR A 86 -2.70 13.04 10.33
CA TYR A 86 -4.02 13.07 10.96
C TYR A 86 -4.27 11.84 11.84
N THR A 87 -3.85 10.68 11.38
CA THR A 87 -3.97 9.44 12.17
C THR A 87 -3.07 9.49 13.40
N LEU A 88 -1.82 9.92 13.25
CA LEU A 88 -0.85 10.05 14.32
C LEU A 88 -1.38 11.00 15.40
N GLU A 89 -1.86 12.19 15.03
CA GLU A 89 -2.43 13.14 15.97
C GLU A 89 -3.63 12.56 16.72
N ALA A 90 -4.53 11.85 16.01
CA ALA A 90 -5.70 11.24 16.65
C ALA A 90 -5.31 10.20 17.72
N VAL A 91 -4.36 9.32 17.41
CA VAL A 91 -3.95 8.26 18.35
C VAL A 91 -3.10 8.80 19.50
N LEU A 92 -2.25 9.81 19.29
CA LEU A 92 -1.49 10.48 20.35
C LEU A 92 -2.42 11.20 21.34
N ARG A 93 -3.43 11.90 20.82
CA ARG A 93 -4.45 12.58 21.62
C ARG A 93 -5.28 11.60 22.45
N ASP A 94 -5.62 10.44 21.86
CA ASP A 94 -6.41 9.41 22.53
C ASP A 94 -5.61 8.67 23.60
N ALA A 95 -4.39 8.24 23.29
CA ALA A 95 -3.53 7.52 24.22
C ALA A 95 -2.85 8.42 25.26
N LYS A 96 -2.71 9.72 24.97
CA LYS A 96 -1.90 10.68 25.76
C LYS A 96 -0.46 10.20 25.97
N SER A 97 0.05 9.45 25.01
CA SER A 97 1.36 8.82 25.04
C SER A 97 1.86 8.63 23.61
N GLU A 98 3.18 8.69 23.43
CA GLU A 98 3.84 8.33 22.16
C GLU A 98 4.32 6.87 22.11
N ALA A 99 4.19 6.15 23.26
CA ALA A 99 4.57 4.75 23.34
C ALA A 99 3.60 3.86 22.53
N PHE A 100 4.13 3.02 21.67
CA PHE A 100 3.32 2.11 20.85
C PHE A 100 2.42 1.21 21.71
N GLU A 101 2.90 0.74 22.86
CA GLU A 101 2.13 -0.13 23.76
C GLU A 101 0.89 0.55 24.34
N ASP A 102 0.97 1.85 24.63
CA ASP A 102 -0.18 2.60 25.14
C ASP A 102 -1.22 2.78 24.02
N ILE A 103 -0.80 3.13 22.81
CA ILE A 103 -1.66 3.22 21.64
C ILE A 103 -2.27 1.86 21.33
N TRP A 104 -1.50 0.78 21.45
CA TRP A 104 -1.96 -0.59 21.27
C TRP A 104 -3.12 -0.95 22.20
N ARG A 105 -3.10 -0.44 23.44
CA ARG A 105 -4.14 -0.69 24.45
C ARG A 105 -5.36 0.21 24.29
N THR A 106 -5.14 1.48 23.93
CA THR A 106 -6.18 2.52 23.98
C THR A 106 -6.90 2.75 22.66
N SER A 107 -6.18 2.75 21.54
CA SER A 107 -6.70 3.21 20.24
C SER A 107 -7.00 2.09 19.25
N LEU A 108 -6.59 0.84 19.55
CA LEU A 108 -6.89 -0.31 18.70
C LEU A 108 -8.08 -1.10 19.22
N THR A 109 -8.88 -1.64 18.26
CA THR A 109 -10.03 -2.51 18.59
C THR A 109 -9.63 -3.61 19.57
N ASP A 110 -10.28 -3.64 20.74
CA ASP A 110 -10.08 -4.72 21.70
C ASP A 110 -10.83 -5.97 21.22
N TYR A 111 -10.07 -6.96 20.75
CA TYR A 111 -10.63 -8.22 20.30
C TYR A 111 -11.35 -9.00 21.41
N ARG A 112 -11.02 -8.75 22.70
CA ARG A 112 -11.68 -9.39 23.84
C ARG A 112 -13.11 -8.91 24.03
N SER A 113 -13.46 -7.75 23.51
CA SER A 113 -14.84 -7.24 23.48
C SER A 113 -15.68 -7.85 22.35
N CYS A 114 -15.07 -8.63 21.45
CA CYS A 114 -15.72 -9.29 20.34
C CYS A 114 -16.05 -10.75 20.69
N SER A 115 -16.91 -11.39 19.90
CA SER A 115 -17.28 -12.80 20.07
C SER A 115 -17.27 -13.57 18.73
N GLY A 116 -17.14 -14.88 18.80
CA GLY A 116 -17.25 -15.77 17.65
C GLY A 116 -16.24 -15.44 16.53
N ARG A 117 -16.74 -15.26 15.32
CA ARG A 117 -15.93 -14.94 14.14
C ARG A 117 -15.22 -13.58 14.27
N SER A 118 -15.93 -12.58 14.78
CA SER A 118 -15.37 -11.23 14.94
C SER A 118 -14.18 -11.20 15.92
N TYR A 119 -14.22 -12.03 16.98
CA TYR A 119 -13.08 -12.19 17.89
C TYR A 119 -11.84 -12.69 17.14
N ARG A 120 -11.98 -13.77 16.37
CA ARG A 120 -10.86 -14.36 15.62
C ARG A 120 -10.27 -13.39 14.62
N GLU A 121 -11.12 -12.72 13.84
CA GLU A 121 -10.69 -11.74 12.85
C GLU A 121 -9.99 -10.53 13.47
N ALA A 122 -10.50 -9.99 14.57
CA ALA A 122 -9.88 -8.87 15.27
C ALA A 122 -8.54 -9.28 15.92
N TRP A 123 -8.48 -10.48 16.52
CA TRP A 123 -7.25 -11.03 17.08
C TRP A 123 -6.18 -11.21 16.01
N GLU A 124 -6.52 -11.86 14.88
CA GLU A 124 -5.58 -12.07 13.77
C GLU A 124 -5.06 -10.75 13.19
N ARG A 125 -5.95 -9.75 12.98
CA ARG A 125 -5.53 -8.44 12.48
C ARG A 125 -4.52 -7.80 13.42
N ARG A 126 -4.75 -7.84 14.73
CA ARG A 126 -3.82 -7.29 15.72
C ARG A 126 -2.49 -8.03 15.72
N GLN A 127 -2.48 -9.36 15.67
CA GLN A 127 -1.23 -10.13 15.62
C GLN A 127 -0.43 -9.84 14.36
N ARG A 128 -1.09 -9.77 13.20
CA ARG A 128 -0.45 -9.37 11.94
C ARG A 128 0.12 -7.95 12.01
N LEU A 129 -0.61 -7.01 12.62
CA LEU A 129 -0.11 -5.65 12.83
C LEU A 129 1.14 -5.65 13.72
N ARG A 130 1.13 -6.39 14.84
CA ARG A 130 2.28 -6.50 15.74
C ARG A 130 3.52 -6.97 14.99
N SER A 131 3.40 -8.08 14.29
CA SER A 131 4.48 -8.62 13.48
C SER A 131 5.01 -7.63 12.43
N LYS A 132 4.13 -6.83 11.81
CA LYS A 132 4.54 -5.77 10.87
C LYS A 132 5.31 -4.63 11.56
N ILE A 133 4.87 -4.18 12.73
CA ILE A 133 5.53 -3.12 13.48
C ILE A 133 6.92 -3.60 13.94
N ASP A 134 7.01 -4.79 14.52
CA ASP A 134 8.28 -5.38 14.94
C ASP A 134 9.25 -5.54 13.73
N GLY A 135 8.71 -5.96 12.58
CA GLY A 135 9.46 -6.02 11.32
C GLY A 135 9.98 -4.65 10.86
N ILE A 136 9.14 -3.61 10.93
CA ILE A 136 9.55 -2.23 10.59
C ILE A 136 10.69 -1.78 11.49
N ILE A 137 10.56 -1.93 12.81
CA ILE A 137 11.59 -1.53 13.77
C ILE A 137 12.90 -2.27 13.46
N PHE A 138 12.83 -3.57 13.19
CA PHE A 138 14.00 -4.37 12.86
C PHE A 138 14.64 -3.97 11.53
N ASP A 139 13.86 -3.79 10.46
CA ASP A 139 14.36 -3.48 9.12
C ASP A 139 15.02 -2.09 9.08
N TYR A 140 14.43 -1.12 9.78
CA TYR A 140 14.92 0.26 9.82
C TYR A 140 15.84 0.58 11.01
N ARG A 141 16.24 -0.42 11.81
CA ARG A 141 17.08 -0.27 13.02
C ARG A 141 18.41 0.47 12.81
N LYS A 142 18.90 0.54 11.58
CA LYS A 142 20.13 1.27 11.24
C LYS A 142 19.86 2.72 10.77
N ARG A 143 18.61 3.09 10.55
CA ARG A 143 18.26 4.47 10.19
C ARG A 143 18.22 5.35 11.43
N PRO A 144 18.72 6.60 11.36
CA PRO A 144 18.79 7.49 12.54
C PRO A 144 17.46 7.62 13.29
N VAL A 145 16.33 7.69 12.57
CA VAL A 145 14.98 7.85 13.13
C VAL A 145 14.55 6.69 14.04
N ILE A 146 15.06 5.48 13.83
CA ILE A 146 14.80 4.30 14.66
C ILE A 146 16.04 3.97 15.52
N GLY A 147 17.24 4.00 14.93
CA GLY A 147 18.48 3.61 15.58
C GLY A 147 18.80 4.44 16.84
N HIS A 148 18.44 5.72 16.82
CA HIS A 148 18.61 6.60 17.97
C HIS A 148 17.95 6.07 19.25
N PHE A 149 16.72 5.54 19.16
CA PHE A 149 16.01 4.97 20.30
C PHE A 149 16.63 3.66 20.77
N ARG A 150 16.97 2.78 19.84
CA ARG A 150 17.69 1.54 20.13
C ARG A 150 19.00 1.80 20.88
N ASP A 151 19.80 2.76 20.37
CA ASP A 151 21.13 3.06 20.94
C ASP A 151 21.01 3.75 22.30
N ALA A 152 19.87 4.35 22.60
CA ALA A 152 19.53 4.94 23.89
C ALA A 152 18.79 3.97 24.85
N ASP A 153 18.64 2.68 24.45
CA ASP A 153 17.87 1.67 25.18
C ASP A 153 16.43 2.13 25.52
N LYS A 154 15.77 2.72 24.52
CA LYS A 154 14.41 3.24 24.62
C LYS A 154 13.50 2.59 23.60
N ASP A 155 12.22 2.46 23.95
CA ASP A 155 11.19 2.05 23.00
C ASP A 155 11.07 3.05 21.85
N THR A 156 10.85 2.51 20.65
CA THR A 156 10.63 3.34 19.45
C THR A 156 9.24 3.97 19.52
N PRO A 157 9.12 5.30 19.56
CA PRO A 157 7.82 5.96 19.63
C PRO A 157 7.05 5.79 18.32
N ILE A 158 5.72 5.88 18.40
CA ILE A 158 4.83 5.66 17.26
C ILE A 158 5.13 6.60 16.07
N TRP A 159 5.47 7.85 16.33
CA TRP A 159 5.78 8.82 15.27
C TRP A 159 7.01 8.41 14.45
N ALA A 160 8.04 7.82 15.08
CA ALA A 160 9.22 7.32 14.39
C ALA A 160 8.88 6.08 13.51
N ILE A 161 7.95 5.24 13.98
CA ILE A 161 7.43 4.10 13.21
C ILE A 161 6.63 4.60 11.99
N PHE A 162 5.79 5.63 12.16
CA PHE A 162 4.99 6.22 11.09
C PHE A 162 5.85 6.84 9.99
N GLU A 163 7.00 7.44 10.35
CA GLU A 163 7.94 8.05 9.40
C GLU A 163 8.48 7.02 8.39
N VAL A 164 8.75 5.80 8.83
CA VAL A 164 9.32 4.74 7.97
C VAL A 164 8.29 3.73 7.47
N MET A 165 7.05 3.84 7.92
CA MET A 165 5.96 2.92 7.59
C MET A 165 5.53 3.09 6.12
N THR A 166 5.42 1.98 5.39
CA THR A 166 4.82 1.99 4.05
C THR A 166 3.32 2.22 4.11
N LEU A 167 2.72 2.70 3.02
CA LEU A 167 1.28 2.92 2.93
C LEU A 167 0.47 1.63 3.19
N GLY A 168 1.00 0.47 2.77
CA GLY A 168 0.37 -0.84 3.05
C GLY A 168 0.38 -1.22 4.53
N ASN A 169 1.46 -0.88 5.25
CA ASN A 169 1.54 -1.09 6.70
C ASN A 169 0.65 -0.08 7.44
N PHE A 170 0.60 1.17 6.95
CA PHE A 170 -0.32 2.19 7.46
C PHE A 170 -1.78 1.77 7.30
N GLY A 171 -2.17 1.21 6.13
CA GLY A 171 -3.52 0.66 5.93
C GLY A 171 -3.87 -0.44 6.94
N ALA A 172 -2.91 -1.33 7.24
CA ALA A 172 -3.10 -2.36 8.27
C ALA A 172 -3.25 -1.77 9.68
N PHE A 173 -2.51 -0.69 9.99
CA PHE A 173 -2.66 0.04 11.25
C PHE A 173 -4.05 0.70 11.34
N TYR A 174 -4.46 1.44 10.32
CA TYR A 174 -5.79 2.06 10.25
C TYR A 174 -6.92 1.03 10.39
N ASP A 175 -6.80 -0.12 9.75
CA ASP A 175 -7.80 -1.19 9.84
C ASP A 175 -7.98 -1.71 11.27
N CYS A 176 -6.90 -1.74 12.07
CA CYS A 176 -6.91 -2.16 13.46
C CYS A 176 -7.43 -1.11 14.44
N LEU A 177 -7.53 0.18 14.06
CA LEU A 177 -8.03 1.23 14.95
C LEU A 177 -9.46 0.93 15.41
N ASP A 178 -9.78 1.33 16.61
CA ASP A 178 -11.14 1.30 17.11
C ASP A 178 -12.01 2.36 16.41
N ARG A 179 -13.31 2.26 16.61
CA ARG A 179 -14.27 3.17 15.97
C ARG A 179 -14.08 4.62 16.44
N ARG A 180 -13.73 4.83 17.70
CA ARG A 180 -13.54 6.16 18.27
C ARG A 180 -12.38 6.89 17.58
N ALA A 181 -11.24 6.22 17.42
CA ALA A 181 -10.08 6.76 16.69
C ALA A 181 -10.42 7.02 15.22
N LYS A 182 -11.08 6.09 14.52
CA LYS A 182 -11.53 6.27 13.12
C LYS A 182 -12.47 7.47 12.96
N THR A 183 -13.46 7.60 13.84
CA THR A 183 -14.40 8.74 13.84
C THR A 183 -13.66 10.07 14.05
N ALA A 184 -12.66 10.11 14.93
CA ALA A 184 -11.84 11.31 15.13
C ALA A 184 -11.08 11.69 13.86
N ILE A 185 -10.47 10.71 13.19
CA ILE A 185 -9.70 10.93 11.95
C ILE A 185 -10.60 11.46 10.82
N VAL A 186 -11.75 10.83 10.56
CA VAL A 186 -12.65 11.28 9.49
C VAL A 186 -13.21 12.67 9.77
N ARG A 187 -13.50 13.01 11.04
CA ARG A 187 -13.91 14.35 11.44
C ARG A 187 -12.82 15.38 11.18
N ASP A 188 -11.59 15.08 11.60
CA ASP A 188 -10.46 16.00 11.46
C ASP A 188 -10.06 16.20 9.97
N LEU A 189 -10.40 15.22 9.10
CA LEU A 189 -10.33 15.33 7.64
C LEU A 189 -11.53 16.08 7.01
N GLY A 190 -12.49 16.56 7.79
CA GLY A 190 -13.69 17.23 7.30
C GLY A 190 -14.70 16.32 6.61
N MET A 191 -14.61 15.00 6.84
CA MET A 191 -15.57 14.03 6.31
C MET A 191 -16.75 13.85 7.29
N PRO A 192 -17.94 13.41 6.79
CA PRO A 192 -19.03 13.02 7.68
C PRO A 192 -18.62 11.94 8.68
N THR A 193 -19.01 12.09 9.95
CA THR A 193 -18.66 11.16 11.03
C THR A 193 -19.61 9.96 11.07
N ASN A 194 -19.50 9.07 10.10
CA ASN A 194 -20.31 7.86 9.97
C ASN A 194 -19.47 6.66 9.53
N LEU A 195 -20.05 5.47 9.61
CA LEU A 195 -19.38 4.22 9.24
C LEU A 195 -18.97 4.20 7.75
N GLU A 196 -19.78 4.77 6.87
CA GLU A 196 -19.46 4.83 5.44
C GLU A 196 -18.17 5.61 5.18
N SER A 197 -17.99 6.76 5.82
CA SER A 197 -16.76 7.56 5.69
C SER A 197 -15.54 6.83 6.26
N GLU A 198 -15.68 6.12 7.38
CA GLU A 198 -14.61 5.30 7.96
C GLU A 198 -14.16 4.18 7.00
N LEU A 199 -15.12 3.49 6.36
CA LEU A 199 -14.85 2.45 5.36
C LEU A 199 -14.26 3.04 4.08
N ARG A 200 -14.82 4.14 3.58
CA ARG A 200 -14.31 4.84 2.40
C ARG A 200 -12.86 5.31 2.58
N LEU A 201 -12.52 5.83 3.77
CA LEU A 201 -11.13 6.21 4.05
C LEU A 201 -10.19 5.01 4.04
N LYS A 202 -10.61 3.86 4.58
CA LYS A 202 -9.87 2.61 4.47
C LYS A 202 -9.64 2.23 2.99
N ASP A 203 -10.69 2.26 2.18
CA ASP A 203 -10.61 1.90 0.76
C ASP A 203 -9.68 2.86 0.00
N ILE A 204 -9.72 4.16 0.29
CA ILE A 204 -8.80 5.16 -0.26
C ILE A 204 -7.35 4.81 0.08
N ILE A 205 -7.04 4.48 1.35
CA ILE A 205 -5.68 4.13 1.78
C ILE A 205 -5.16 2.91 0.99
N PHE A 206 -6.00 1.88 0.81
CA PHE A 206 -5.60 0.69 0.06
C PHE A 206 -5.50 0.95 -1.45
N ALA A 207 -6.39 1.77 -2.03
CA ALA A 207 -6.29 2.17 -3.43
C ALA A 207 -4.99 2.97 -3.71
N LEU A 208 -4.64 3.90 -2.83
CA LEU A 208 -3.38 4.65 -2.93
C LEU A 208 -2.14 3.76 -2.82
N LYS A 209 -2.20 2.68 -2.05
CA LYS A 209 -1.11 1.70 -1.96
C LYS A 209 -0.91 0.96 -3.28
N ASP A 210 -1.98 0.70 -4.02
CA ASP A 210 -1.95 -0.09 -5.26
C ASP A 210 -1.69 0.77 -6.51
N PHE A 211 -1.69 2.10 -6.36
CA PHE A 211 -1.33 3.09 -7.39
C PHE A 211 0.19 3.11 -7.63
#